data_60aab04c7f17ef8dfca976e489e5e3dc
#
_entry.id   60aab04c7f17ef8dfca976e489e5e3dc
#
_cell.length_a   1.000
_cell.length_b   1.000
_cell.length_c   1.000
_cell.angle_alpha   90.00
_cell.angle_beta   90.00
_cell.angle_gamma   90.00
#
_symmetry.space_group_name_H-M   'P 1'
#
loop_
_entity.id
_entity.type
_entity.pdbx_description
1 polymer ?
#
loop_
_entity_poly.entity_id
_entity_poly.type
_entity_poly.pdbx_seq_one_letter_code
_entity_poly.pdbx_strand_id
1 'polypeptide(L)'
;MPIIPRAADNTLIEAADDLGLNYRTVQKGDFNNACTDVGDLSHLVPVVNFTFKGFEGKLHGADFKITDPEKAYILPAKLLALTVYKLLKIGGQEAKKITKSYTPVFNKESYIQYVKNTIE
;
A
#
# COMPACT_ATOMS: atom_id res chain seq x y z
N MET A 1 -12.64 -5.92 -1.24
CA MET A 1 -12.87 -4.91 -2.32
C MET A 1 -11.59 -4.69 -3.12
N PRO A 2 -11.64 -4.30 -4.42
CA PRO A 2 -10.45 -3.91 -5.16
C PRO A 2 -9.83 -2.65 -4.55
N ILE A 3 -8.49 -2.54 -4.60
CA ILE A 3 -7.79 -1.35 -4.10
C ILE A 3 -8.03 -0.18 -5.06
N ILE A 4 -8.44 0.98 -4.52
CA ILE A 4 -8.59 2.21 -5.30
C ILE A 4 -7.22 2.78 -5.69
N PRO A 5 -7.03 3.35 -6.90
CA PRO A 5 -5.83 4.08 -7.27
C PRO A 5 -5.48 5.16 -6.24
N ARG A 6 -4.21 5.26 -5.86
CA ARG A 6 -3.79 5.83 -4.58
C ARG A 6 -3.07 7.15 -4.77
N ALA A 7 -3.57 8.18 -4.11
CA ALA A 7 -2.97 9.51 -4.15
C ALA A 7 -1.54 9.56 -3.54
N ALA A 8 -1.20 8.62 -2.66
CA ALA A 8 0.10 8.54 -1.99
C ALA A 8 1.15 7.71 -2.77
N ASP A 9 0.78 7.08 -3.89
CA ASP A 9 1.71 6.26 -4.68
C ASP A 9 2.89 7.06 -5.21
N ASN A 10 2.68 8.31 -5.60
CA ASN A 10 3.77 9.16 -6.08
C ASN A 10 4.86 9.36 -5.01
N THR A 11 4.48 9.56 -3.76
CA THR A 11 5.46 9.71 -2.66
C THR A 11 6.24 8.42 -2.41
N LEU A 12 5.58 7.26 -2.53
CA LEU A 12 6.23 5.95 -2.45
C LEU A 12 7.21 5.75 -3.62
N ILE A 13 6.80 6.11 -4.84
CA ILE A 13 7.63 6.02 -6.06
C ILE A 13 8.87 6.91 -5.92
N GLU A 14 8.71 8.17 -5.50
CA GLU A 14 9.83 9.07 -5.24
C GLU A 14 10.80 8.51 -4.18
N ALA A 15 10.28 7.86 -3.14
CA ALA A 15 11.11 7.23 -2.13
C ALA A 15 11.87 6.01 -2.69
N ALA A 16 11.25 5.24 -3.57
CA ALA A 16 11.90 4.12 -4.25
C ALA A 16 13.01 4.58 -5.21
N ASP A 17 12.77 5.66 -5.95
CA ASP A 17 13.74 6.27 -6.85
C ASP A 17 14.95 6.81 -6.06
N ASP A 18 14.73 7.51 -4.96
CA ASP A 18 15.79 8.02 -4.08
C ASP A 18 16.66 6.89 -3.50
N LEU A 19 16.09 5.71 -3.29
CA LEU A 19 16.79 4.51 -2.84
C LEU A 19 17.42 3.70 -3.98
N GLY A 20 17.23 4.11 -5.22
CA GLY A 20 17.73 3.40 -6.41
C GLY A 20 17.09 2.01 -6.59
N LEU A 21 15.84 1.84 -6.16
CA LEU A 21 15.16 0.56 -6.22
C LEU A 21 14.60 0.29 -7.62
N ASN A 22 14.75 -0.93 -8.11
CA ASN A 22 14.02 -1.40 -9.30
C ASN A 22 12.62 -1.86 -8.88
N TYR A 23 11.59 -1.23 -9.44
CA TYR A 23 10.20 -1.53 -9.14
C TYR A 23 9.35 -1.59 -10.42
N ARG A 24 8.18 -2.17 -10.31
CA ARG A 24 7.12 -2.11 -11.32
C ARG A 24 5.86 -1.52 -10.66
N THR A 25 5.27 -0.54 -11.30
CA THR A 25 3.96 -0.03 -10.90
C THR A 25 2.86 -0.97 -11.41
N VAL A 26 1.86 -1.19 -10.57
CA VAL A 26 0.66 -1.92 -10.97
C VAL A 26 -0.16 -1.04 -11.91
N GLN A 27 -0.50 -1.55 -13.08
CA GLN A 27 -1.29 -0.82 -14.07
C GLN A 27 -2.78 -1.08 -13.87
N LYS A 28 -3.62 -0.16 -14.37
CA LYS A 28 -5.08 -0.37 -14.41
C LYS A 28 -5.38 -1.59 -15.25
N GLY A 29 -5.99 -2.60 -14.66
CA GLY A 29 -6.29 -3.89 -15.29
C GLY A 29 -5.36 -5.03 -14.90
N ASP A 30 -4.25 -4.76 -14.20
CA ASP A 30 -3.49 -5.82 -13.55
C ASP A 30 -4.35 -6.47 -12.47
N PHE A 31 -4.59 -7.75 -12.61
CA PHE A 31 -5.40 -8.50 -11.66
C PHE A 31 -4.51 -9.25 -10.67
N ASN A 32 -4.74 -9.03 -9.40
CA ASN A 32 -4.15 -9.85 -8.34
C ASN A 32 -5.29 -10.54 -7.59
N ASN A 33 -5.27 -11.87 -7.57
CA ASN A 33 -6.28 -12.68 -6.87
C ASN A 33 -6.10 -12.69 -5.34
N ALA A 34 -5.07 -12.01 -4.82
CA ALA A 34 -4.87 -11.89 -3.39
C ALA A 34 -5.85 -10.87 -2.79
N CYS A 35 -6.50 -11.26 -1.69
CA CYS A 35 -7.35 -10.39 -0.89
C CYS A 35 -6.60 -9.92 0.34
N THR A 36 -6.75 -8.65 0.68
CA THR A 36 -6.22 -8.06 1.91
C THR A 36 -7.18 -6.97 2.40
N ASP A 37 -7.14 -6.67 3.69
CA ASP A 37 -7.94 -5.59 4.31
C ASP A 37 -7.58 -4.20 3.77
N VAL A 38 -6.44 -4.08 3.10
CA VAL A 38 -6.04 -2.84 2.40
C VAL A 38 -7.06 -2.46 1.32
N GLY A 39 -7.73 -3.43 0.71
CA GLY A 39 -8.84 -3.19 -0.22
C GLY A 39 -9.93 -2.34 0.44
N ASP A 40 -10.40 -2.76 1.60
CA ASP A 40 -11.45 -2.07 2.36
C ASP A 40 -10.97 -0.72 2.89
N LEU A 41 -9.76 -0.68 3.48
CA LEU A 41 -9.16 0.56 3.95
C LEU A 41 -9.02 1.61 2.84
N SER A 42 -8.72 1.19 1.61
CA SER A 42 -8.58 2.11 0.47
C SER A 42 -9.88 2.81 0.07
N HIS A 43 -11.03 2.35 0.56
CA HIS A 43 -12.33 2.99 0.35
C HIS A 43 -12.70 4.00 1.43
N LEU A 44 -11.93 4.02 2.54
CA LEU A 44 -12.14 4.90 3.69
C LEU A 44 -11.07 5.98 3.82
N VAL A 45 -9.82 5.62 3.56
CA VAL A 45 -8.65 6.50 3.71
C VAL A 45 -7.67 6.29 2.56
N PRO A 46 -6.82 7.30 2.26
CA PRO A 46 -5.74 7.09 1.30
C PRO A 46 -4.74 6.08 1.85
N VAL A 47 -4.38 5.09 1.05
CA VAL A 47 -3.44 4.04 1.41
C VAL A 47 -2.30 3.95 0.41
N VAL A 48 -1.15 3.44 0.83
CA VAL A 48 -0.09 2.91 -0.03
C VAL A 48 0.04 1.43 0.24
N ASN A 49 0.27 0.67 -0.81
CA ASN A 49 0.54 -0.75 -0.71
C ASN A 49 1.61 -1.14 -1.72
N PHE A 50 2.55 -1.96 -1.31
CA PHE A 50 3.60 -2.48 -2.17
C PHE A 50 3.97 -3.91 -1.75
N THR A 51 4.53 -4.65 -2.68
CA THR A 51 5.10 -5.96 -2.42
C THR A 51 6.62 -5.88 -2.62
N PHE A 52 7.33 -6.78 -1.98
CA PHE A 52 8.79 -6.84 -2.04
C PHE A 52 9.26 -8.28 -2.26
N LYS A 53 10.52 -8.43 -2.57
CA LYS A 53 11.19 -9.70 -2.86
C LYS A 53 12.06 -10.13 -1.67
N GLY A 54 12.75 -11.24 -1.82
CA GLY A 54 13.65 -11.80 -0.81
C GLY A 54 13.13 -13.10 -0.23
N PHE A 55 12.15 -13.70 -0.89
CA PHE A 55 11.50 -14.96 -0.51
C PHE A 55 11.55 -15.95 -1.66
N GLU A 56 11.54 -17.22 -1.30
CA GLU A 56 11.34 -18.37 -2.19
C GLU A 56 10.26 -19.28 -1.62
N GLY A 57 9.77 -20.18 -2.46
CA GLY A 57 8.70 -21.10 -2.11
C GLY A 57 7.30 -20.56 -2.46
N LYS A 58 6.30 -21.37 -2.19
CA LYS A 58 4.91 -21.04 -2.46
C LYS A 58 4.35 -20.18 -1.34
N LEU A 59 3.74 -19.06 -1.68
CA LEU A 59 3.05 -18.21 -0.71
C LEU A 59 2.02 -19.04 0.08
N HIS A 60 2.08 -18.97 1.41
CA HIS A 60 1.34 -19.84 2.36
C HIS A 60 1.73 -21.34 2.29
N GLY A 61 2.80 -21.71 1.59
CA GLY A 61 3.33 -23.07 1.57
C GLY A 61 4.31 -23.31 2.73
N ALA A 62 4.50 -24.59 3.07
CA ALA A 62 5.47 -24.98 4.10
C ALA A 62 6.94 -24.77 3.63
N ASP A 63 7.15 -24.59 2.35
CA ASP A 63 8.45 -24.31 1.72
C ASP A 63 8.76 -22.81 1.61
N PHE A 64 7.84 -21.93 2.06
CA PHE A 64 8.06 -20.50 2.04
C PHE A 64 9.17 -20.12 3.03
N LYS A 65 10.22 -19.47 2.52
CA LYS A 65 11.38 -19.08 3.30
C LYS A 65 11.99 -17.77 2.82
N ILE A 66 12.70 -17.10 3.70
CA ILE A 66 13.48 -15.91 3.37
C ILE A 66 14.83 -16.37 2.81
N THR A 67 15.19 -15.84 1.64
CA THR A 67 16.44 -16.17 0.95
C THR A 67 17.37 -14.96 0.80
N ASP A 68 16.82 -13.76 0.90
CA ASP A 68 17.58 -12.51 0.86
C ASP A 68 17.04 -11.55 1.94
N PRO A 69 17.64 -11.56 3.16
CA PRO A 69 17.19 -10.72 4.27
C PRO A 69 17.27 -9.21 3.97
N GLU A 70 18.22 -8.77 3.15
CA GLU A 70 18.30 -7.36 2.76
C GLU A 70 17.05 -6.94 2.01
N LYS A 71 16.63 -7.73 1.01
CA LYS A 71 15.40 -7.46 0.22
C LYS A 71 14.12 -7.72 1.00
N ALA A 72 14.14 -8.66 1.95
CA ALA A 72 12.95 -9.02 2.71
C ALA A 72 12.68 -8.08 3.88
N TYR A 73 13.69 -7.50 4.49
CA TYR A 73 13.56 -6.70 5.71
C TYR A 73 14.07 -5.28 5.57
N ILE A 74 15.32 -5.13 5.10
CA ILE A 74 16.01 -3.84 5.18
C ILE A 74 15.47 -2.86 4.13
N LEU A 75 15.35 -3.28 2.88
CA LEU A 75 14.86 -2.40 1.81
C LEU A 75 13.40 -1.96 2.03
N PRO A 76 12.44 -2.84 2.40
CA PRO A 76 11.09 -2.41 2.74
C PRO A 76 11.04 -1.44 3.92
N ALA A 77 11.85 -1.67 4.95
CA ALA A 77 11.93 -0.78 6.11
C ALA A 77 12.44 0.62 5.72
N LYS A 78 13.52 0.68 4.93
CA LYS A 78 14.06 1.94 4.39
C LYS A 78 13.00 2.67 3.54
N LEU A 79 12.32 1.94 2.65
CA LEU A 79 11.28 2.49 1.78
C LEU A 79 10.12 3.09 2.58
N LEU A 80 9.63 2.37 3.59
CA LEU A 80 8.56 2.86 4.48
C LEU A 80 9.01 4.10 5.26
N ALA A 81 10.19 4.04 5.88
CA ALA A 81 10.73 5.16 6.66
C ALA A 81 10.89 6.43 5.80
N LEU A 82 11.44 6.29 4.59
CA LEU A 82 11.61 7.42 3.68
C LEU A 82 10.29 7.95 3.16
N THR A 83 9.33 7.07 2.87
CA THR A 83 7.97 7.48 2.47
C THR A 83 7.29 8.29 3.58
N VAL A 84 7.33 7.81 4.82
CA VAL A 84 6.78 8.53 5.98
C VAL A 84 7.50 9.86 6.19
N TYR A 85 8.83 9.89 6.08
CA TYR A 85 9.59 11.12 6.16
C TYR A 85 9.15 12.15 5.09
N LYS A 86 9.00 11.72 3.84
CA LYS A 86 8.55 12.59 2.74
C LYS A 86 7.14 13.14 2.99
N LEU A 87 6.24 12.32 3.52
CA LEU A 87 4.87 12.73 3.85
C LEU A 87 4.82 13.76 4.98
N LEU A 88 5.69 13.62 5.99
CA LEU A 88 5.62 14.43 7.22
C LEU A 88 6.59 15.62 7.25
N LYS A 89 7.63 15.63 6.43
CA LYS A 89 8.55 16.78 6.36
C LYS A 89 7.80 18.09 6.07
N ILE A 90 8.41 19.21 6.47
CA ILE A 90 7.86 20.56 6.27
C ILE A 90 6.41 20.69 6.82
N GLY A 91 6.19 20.17 8.03
CA GLY A 91 4.88 20.25 8.70
C GLY A 91 3.78 19.39 8.07
N GLY A 92 4.16 18.32 7.32
CA GLY A 92 3.23 17.37 6.75
C GLY A 92 2.41 17.90 5.57
N GLN A 93 2.98 18.81 4.79
CA GLN A 93 2.26 19.43 3.66
C GLN A 93 1.81 18.40 2.62
N GLU A 94 2.67 17.42 2.30
CA GLU A 94 2.32 16.39 1.33
C GLU A 94 1.19 15.48 1.85
N ALA A 95 1.26 15.05 3.10
CA ALA A 95 0.19 14.28 3.73
C ALA A 95 -1.14 15.05 3.75
N LYS A 96 -1.11 16.34 4.09
CA LYS A 96 -2.29 17.22 4.08
C LYS A 96 -2.89 17.35 2.68
N LYS A 97 -2.05 17.52 1.66
CA LYS A 97 -2.47 17.59 0.26
C LYS A 97 -3.17 16.31 -0.18
N ILE A 98 -2.56 15.15 0.10
CA ILE A 98 -3.14 13.83 -0.20
C ILE A 98 -4.48 13.66 0.49
N THR A 99 -4.56 13.91 1.80
CA THR A 99 -5.79 13.79 2.57
C THR A 99 -6.89 14.73 2.07
N LYS A 100 -6.53 15.96 1.67
CA LYS A 100 -7.49 16.94 1.14
C LYS A 100 -8.01 16.58 -0.25
N SER A 101 -7.19 15.95 -1.08
CA SER A 101 -7.56 15.55 -2.44
C SER A 101 -8.29 14.22 -2.50
N TYR A 102 -8.22 13.42 -1.42
CA TYR A 102 -8.83 12.11 -1.37
C TYR A 102 -10.33 12.21 -1.08
N THR A 103 -11.14 11.54 -1.90
CA THR A 103 -12.58 11.41 -1.67
C THR A 103 -12.90 9.97 -1.31
N PRO A 104 -13.25 9.66 -0.06
CA PRO A 104 -13.60 8.30 0.34
C PRO A 104 -14.88 7.84 -0.34
N VAL A 105 -14.96 6.56 -0.67
CA VAL A 105 -16.18 5.92 -1.21
C VAL A 105 -17.22 5.73 -0.11
N PHE A 106 -16.75 5.42 1.09
CA PHE A 106 -17.58 5.24 2.27
C PHE A 106 -17.18 6.21 3.38
N ASN A 107 -18.17 6.69 4.13
CA ASN A 107 -17.98 7.17 5.49
C ASN A 107 -18.11 5.99 6.47
N LYS A 108 -17.90 6.23 7.75
CA LYS A 108 -17.97 5.19 8.80
C LYS A 108 -19.32 4.48 8.83
N GLU A 109 -20.40 5.23 8.77
CA GLU A 109 -21.76 4.70 8.86
C GLU A 109 -22.11 3.85 7.65
N SER A 110 -21.85 4.33 6.46
CA SER A 110 -22.13 3.62 5.20
C SER A 110 -21.26 2.38 5.04
N TYR A 111 -20.01 2.39 5.54
CA TYR A 111 -19.16 1.21 5.53
C TYR A 111 -19.68 0.13 6.50
N ILE A 112 -20.08 0.51 7.71
CA ILE A 112 -20.68 -0.44 8.67
C ILE A 112 -21.93 -1.09 8.08
N GLN A 113 -22.78 -0.30 7.42
CA GLN A 113 -23.98 -0.83 6.76
C GLN A 113 -23.64 -1.78 5.61
N TYR A 114 -22.65 -1.44 4.79
CA TYR A 114 -22.15 -2.31 3.73
C TYR A 114 -21.67 -3.67 4.28
N VAL A 115 -20.87 -3.66 5.34
CA VAL A 115 -20.37 -4.89 5.96
C VAL A 115 -21.50 -5.74 6.50
N LYS A 116 -22.46 -5.14 7.21
CA LYS A 116 -23.64 -5.88 7.74
C LYS A 116 -24.43 -6.55 6.60
N ASN A 117 -24.71 -5.84 5.53
CA ASN A 117 -25.44 -6.37 4.39
C ASN A 117 -24.68 -7.45 3.60
N THR A 118 -23.37 -7.57 3.80
CA THR A 118 -22.53 -8.56 3.08
C THR A 118 -22.37 -9.85 3.89
N ILE A 119 -22.56 -9.79 5.21
CA ILE A 119 -22.40 -10.93 6.13
C ILE A 119 -23.73 -11.66 6.37
N GLU A 120 -24.87 -10.99 6.17
CA GLU A 120 -26.20 -11.59 6.22
C GLU A 120 -26.55 -12.30 4.90
#